data_ccedffcb64e7109eb63673aed376b81f
#
_entry.id   ccedffcb64e7109eb63673aed376b81f
#
_cell.length_a   1.000
_cell.length_b   1.000
_cell.length_c   1.000
_cell.angle_alpha   90.00
_cell.angle_beta   90.00
_cell.angle_gamma   90.00
#
_symmetry.space_group_name_H-M   'P 1'
#
loop_
_entity.id
_entity.type
_entity.pdbx_description
1 polymer ?
#
loop_
_entity_poly.entity_id
_entity_poly.type
_entity_poly.pdbx_seq_one_letter_code
_entity_poly.pdbx_strand_id
1 'polypeptide(L)'
;ADILEGIEVKHLIIKNEKFFISTNRGNFEADQVVIATGAYHVPNRHPLSERLPTNILQIDAREYKNANTLPDGPVLVVGSGQSGCQIAEDLFFEKRKVHLSVGSAPRSPRMYRGRDVVDWLDRMGYYSMPIGEHDDPKSVRNKTNHYLTGRDNGREIDLRRRAIEGMNLHGRLEELTINDIQFSNDLSKNLDGADSVYCRIRNSIDEWISKNNIEAPKGEIYTPCWEPTEDVKGTQLECKNLAVVIWCT
;
A
#
# COMPACT_ATOMS: atom_id res chain seq x y z
N ALA A 1 18.62 -13.76 19.60
CA ALA A 1 19.57 -12.70 19.21
C ALA A 1 19.33 -11.51 20.13
N ASP A 2 20.39 -10.88 20.59
CA ASP A 2 20.30 -9.67 21.40
C ASP A 2 19.94 -8.49 20.48
N ILE A 3 18.96 -7.69 20.89
CA ILE A 3 18.57 -6.47 20.19
C ILE A 3 19.07 -5.29 20.99
N LEU A 4 19.89 -4.45 20.36
CA LEU A 4 20.39 -3.21 20.94
C LEU A 4 19.67 -2.02 20.32
N GLU A 5 18.81 -1.39 21.08
CA GLU A 5 18.03 -0.23 20.64
C GLU A 5 18.81 1.08 20.85
N GLY A 6 18.48 2.11 20.06
CA GLY A 6 19.10 3.42 20.12
C GLY A 6 20.57 3.43 19.71
N ILE A 7 21.00 2.47 18.91
CA ILE A 7 22.32 2.40 18.29
C ILE A 7 22.21 2.95 16.86
N GLU A 8 22.85 4.05 16.60
CA GLU A 8 23.00 4.64 15.27
C GLU A 8 24.32 4.20 14.65
N VAL A 9 24.28 3.49 13.55
CA VAL A 9 25.46 3.13 12.77
C VAL A 9 25.87 4.33 11.92
N LYS A 10 27.09 4.84 12.13
CA LYS A 10 27.65 5.99 11.43
C LYS A 10 28.52 5.60 10.25
N HIS A 11 29.33 4.57 10.43
CA HIS A 11 30.22 4.07 9.39
C HIS A 11 30.30 2.54 9.42
N LEU A 12 30.39 1.95 8.25
CA LEU A 12 30.65 0.54 8.03
C LEU A 12 31.80 0.43 7.03
N ILE A 13 32.88 -0.19 7.42
CA ILE A 13 34.06 -0.40 6.57
C ILE A 13 34.53 -1.84 6.66
N ILE A 14 35.19 -2.31 5.62
CA ILE A 14 35.88 -3.61 5.61
C ILE A 14 37.36 -3.37 5.75
N LYS A 15 38.01 -4.08 6.69
CA LYS A 15 39.45 -4.06 6.87
C LYS A 15 39.91 -5.44 7.34
N ASN A 16 40.92 -5.99 6.68
CA ASN A 16 41.46 -7.31 6.97
C ASN A 16 40.37 -8.41 7.02
N GLU A 17 39.52 -8.42 6.02
CA GLU A 17 38.38 -9.38 5.85
C GLU A 17 37.29 -9.32 6.95
N LYS A 18 37.33 -8.31 7.83
CA LYS A 18 36.34 -8.07 8.87
C LYS A 18 35.60 -6.77 8.66
N PHE A 19 34.37 -6.70 9.17
CA PHE A 19 33.56 -5.50 9.19
C PHE A 19 33.78 -4.72 10.47
N PHE A 20 34.14 -3.46 10.33
CA PHE A 20 34.22 -2.51 11.44
C PHE A 20 33.05 -1.54 11.38
N ILE A 21 32.26 -1.50 12.45
CA ILE A 21 31.04 -0.73 12.54
C ILE A 21 31.25 0.35 13.62
N SER A 22 31.22 1.61 13.21
CA SER A 22 31.26 2.74 14.12
C SER A 22 29.85 3.23 14.42
N THR A 23 29.54 3.42 15.71
CA THR A 23 28.23 3.81 16.18
C THR A 23 28.29 4.98 17.15
N ASN A 24 27.13 5.52 17.55
CA ASN A 24 27.02 6.52 18.62
C ASN A 24 27.33 5.98 20.02
N ARG A 25 27.44 4.66 20.20
CA ARG A 25 27.70 3.98 21.48
C ARG A 25 28.93 3.07 21.48
N GLY A 26 29.86 3.30 20.58
CA GLY A 26 31.10 2.53 20.46
C GLY A 26 31.23 1.84 19.11
N ASN A 27 32.26 1.02 18.99
CA ASN A 27 32.61 0.31 17.78
C ASN A 27 32.37 -1.20 17.95
N PHE A 28 31.97 -1.83 16.87
CA PHE A 28 31.79 -3.28 16.79
C PHE A 28 32.64 -3.85 15.66
N GLU A 29 33.01 -5.10 15.80
CA GLU A 29 33.68 -5.90 14.76
C GLU A 29 32.83 -7.15 14.49
N ALA A 30 32.65 -7.51 13.23
CA ALA A 30 31.88 -8.66 12.83
C ALA A 30 32.50 -9.34 11.60
N ASP A 31 32.32 -10.66 11.49
CA ASP A 31 32.71 -11.43 10.31
C ASP A 31 31.68 -11.29 9.19
N GLN A 32 30.42 -11.01 9.55
CA GLN A 32 29.31 -10.84 8.61
C GLN A 32 28.40 -9.71 9.06
N VAL A 33 27.86 -8.96 8.11
CA VAL A 33 26.89 -7.88 8.35
C VAL A 33 25.72 -8.01 7.39
N VAL A 34 24.51 -7.97 7.94
CA VAL A 34 23.27 -7.89 7.17
C VAL A 34 22.72 -6.48 7.25
N ILE A 35 22.61 -5.80 6.11
CA ILE A 35 21.99 -4.48 6.01
C ILE A 35 20.50 -4.69 5.82
N ALA A 36 19.71 -4.43 6.86
CA ALA A 36 18.26 -4.62 6.88
C ALA A 36 17.52 -3.31 7.22
N THR A 37 17.97 -2.18 6.66
CA THR A 37 17.48 -0.82 6.96
C THR A 37 16.14 -0.50 6.32
N GLY A 38 15.62 -1.37 5.43
CA GLY A 38 14.42 -1.12 4.65
C GLY A 38 14.65 -0.16 3.49
N ALA A 39 13.62 0.00 2.65
CA ALA A 39 13.69 0.85 1.45
C ALA A 39 12.81 2.12 1.54
N TYR A 40 11.97 2.24 2.59
CA TYR A 40 10.94 3.28 2.68
C TYR A 40 11.18 4.28 3.83
N HIS A 41 12.44 4.50 4.20
CA HIS A 41 12.82 5.37 5.33
C HIS A 41 12.89 6.86 4.96
N VAL A 42 12.93 7.20 3.67
CA VAL A 42 12.87 8.59 3.20
C VAL A 42 11.50 8.83 2.59
N PRO A 43 10.68 9.74 3.15
CA PRO A 43 9.37 10.03 2.59
C PRO A 43 9.50 10.74 1.23
N ASN A 44 8.61 10.38 0.33
CA ASN A 44 8.48 11.05 -0.96
C ASN A 44 7.13 11.80 -0.97
N ARG A 45 7.10 13.01 -0.44
CA ARG A 45 5.91 13.85 -0.48
C ARG A 45 5.65 14.36 -1.88
N HIS A 46 4.39 14.36 -2.26
CA HIS A 46 3.99 14.93 -3.54
C HIS A 46 4.38 16.40 -3.63
N PRO A 47 4.94 16.90 -4.74
CA PRO A 47 5.39 18.31 -4.87
C PRO A 47 4.30 19.34 -4.57
N LEU A 48 3.04 19.02 -4.82
CA LEU A 48 1.91 19.90 -4.50
C LEU A 48 1.66 20.07 -2.99
N SER A 49 2.28 19.26 -2.12
CA SER A 49 2.07 19.30 -0.66
C SER A 49 2.34 20.68 -0.05
N GLU A 50 3.27 21.45 -0.64
CA GLU A 50 3.62 22.79 -0.18
C GLU A 50 2.51 23.83 -0.40
N ARG A 51 1.51 23.51 -1.23
CA ARG A 51 0.38 24.42 -1.54
C ARG A 51 -0.77 24.29 -0.55
N LEU A 52 -0.75 23.28 0.32
CA LEU A 52 -1.80 23.10 1.34
C LEU A 52 -1.74 24.21 2.40
N PRO A 53 -2.91 24.67 2.90
CA PRO A 53 -2.98 25.57 4.02
C PRO A 53 -2.24 25.04 5.26
N THR A 54 -1.54 25.92 5.98
CA THR A 54 -0.69 25.56 7.13
C THR A 54 -1.47 25.03 8.34
N ASN A 55 -2.78 25.27 8.38
CA ASN A 55 -3.66 24.74 9.43
C ASN A 55 -4.08 23.26 9.21
N ILE A 56 -3.77 22.67 8.05
CA ILE A 56 -4.00 21.25 7.77
C ILE A 56 -2.76 20.48 8.18
N LEU A 57 -2.90 19.52 9.10
CA LEU A 57 -1.81 18.63 9.48
C LEU A 57 -1.41 17.75 8.28
N GLN A 58 -0.14 17.75 7.95
CA GLN A 58 0.43 16.87 6.93
C GLN A 58 1.40 15.89 7.54
N ILE A 59 1.17 14.59 7.33
CA ILE A 59 2.08 13.52 7.77
C ILE A 59 2.35 12.53 6.63
N ASP A 60 3.46 11.82 6.75
CA ASP A 60 3.79 10.69 5.87
C ASP A 60 3.25 9.38 6.44
N ALA A 61 3.06 8.38 5.59
CA ALA A 61 2.57 7.06 6.01
C ALA A 61 3.36 6.45 7.17
N ARG A 62 4.68 6.68 7.28
CA ARG A 62 5.52 6.19 8.37
C ARG A 62 5.28 6.90 9.71
N GLU A 63 4.73 8.11 9.68
CA GLU A 63 4.43 8.90 10.89
C GLU A 63 3.06 8.52 11.46
N TYR A 64 2.21 7.89 10.64
CA TYR A 64 0.91 7.42 11.09
C TYR A 64 1.05 6.28 12.12
N LYS A 65 0.38 6.41 13.25
CA LYS A 65 0.34 5.38 14.30
C LYS A 65 -1.06 4.78 14.48
N ASN A 66 -2.04 5.63 14.67
CA ASN A 66 -3.46 5.28 14.81
C ASN A 66 -4.33 6.55 14.70
N ALA A 67 -5.64 6.36 14.57
CA ALA A 67 -6.61 7.45 14.41
C ALA A 67 -6.61 8.46 15.58
N ASN A 68 -6.31 8.01 16.82
CA ASN A 68 -6.37 8.85 18.03
C ASN A 68 -5.20 9.84 18.14
N THR A 69 -4.14 9.64 17.35
CA THR A 69 -2.99 10.57 17.32
C THR A 69 -3.20 11.76 16.39
N LEU A 70 -4.30 11.76 15.64
CA LEU A 70 -4.63 12.79 14.66
C LEU A 70 -5.67 13.77 15.22
N PRO A 71 -5.63 15.06 14.83
CA PRO A 71 -6.68 16.00 15.15
C PRO A 71 -8.04 15.53 14.61
N ASP A 72 -9.11 15.92 15.29
CA ASP A 72 -10.47 15.59 14.86
C ASP A 72 -10.81 16.21 13.50
N GLY A 73 -11.65 15.51 12.73
CA GLY A 73 -12.13 15.96 11.43
C GLY A 73 -11.82 15.00 10.29
N PRO A 74 -12.20 15.36 9.05
CA PRO A 74 -11.99 14.54 7.87
C PRO A 74 -10.51 14.42 7.50
N VAL A 75 -10.15 13.24 6.99
CA VAL A 75 -8.79 12.88 6.59
C VAL A 75 -8.73 12.55 5.10
N LEU A 76 -7.80 13.15 4.39
CA LEU A 76 -7.44 12.73 3.03
C LEU A 76 -6.20 11.84 3.08
N VAL A 77 -6.31 10.63 2.55
CA VAL A 77 -5.18 9.74 2.30
C VAL A 77 -4.84 9.81 0.82
N VAL A 78 -3.62 10.21 0.47
CA VAL A 78 -3.15 10.33 -0.91
C VAL A 78 -2.31 9.11 -1.28
N GLY A 79 -2.82 8.31 -2.20
CA GLY A 79 -2.20 7.06 -2.66
C GLY A 79 -2.88 5.82 -2.09
N SER A 80 -3.16 4.85 -2.95
CA SER A 80 -3.86 3.59 -2.64
C SER A 80 -2.94 2.36 -2.74
N GLY A 81 -1.66 2.53 -2.46
CA GLY A 81 -0.74 1.42 -2.26
C GLY A 81 -1.03 0.68 -0.94
N GLN A 82 -0.15 -0.25 -0.57
CA GLN A 82 -0.28 -1.05 0.66
C GLN A 82 -0.56 -0.18 1.90
N SER A 83 0.28 0.82 2.15
CA SER A 83 0.12 1.71 3.32
C SER A 83 -1.15 2.55 3.23
N GLY A 84 -1.43 3.14 2.07
CA GLY A 84 -2.61 4.01 1.90
C GLY A 84 -3.91 3.29 2.12
N CYS A 85 -4.08 2.09 1.55
CA CYS A 85 -5.28 1.28 1.76
C CYS A 85 -5.44 0.85 3.22
N GLN A 86 -4.36 0.42 3.88
CA GLN A 86 -4.42 0.00 5.28
C GLN A 86 -4.72 1.17 6.23
N ILE A 87 -4.11 2.33 6.02
CA ILE A 87 -4.36 3.54 6.81
C ILE A 87 -5.79 4.05 6.59
N ALA A 88 -6.25 4.08 5.34
CA ALA A 88 -7.62 4.49 5.03
C ALA A 88 -8.66 3.60 5.71
N GLU A 89 -8.46 2.27 5.72
CA GLU A 89 -9.33 1.34 6.43
C GLU A 89 -9.25 1.49 7.95
N ASP A 90 -8.05 1.70 8.51
CA ASP A 90 -7.86 1.92 9.95
C ASP A 90 -8.67 3.13 10.42
N LEU A 91 -8.52 4.25 9.75
CA LEU A 91 -9.27 5.47 10.00
C LEU A 91 -10.79 5.28 9.82
N PHE A 92 -11.19 4.57 8.77
CA PHE A 92 -12.59 4.34 8.47
C PHE A 92 -13.29 3.49 9.54
N PHE A 93 -12.63 2.45 10.05
CA PHE A 93 -13.17 1.63 11.15
C PHE A 93 -13.25 2.38 12.47
N GLU A 94 -12.35 3.33 12.70
CA GLU A 94 -12.41 4.28 13.82
C GLU A 94 -13.41 5.42 13.58
N LYS A 95 -14.32 5.26 12.59
CA LYS A 95 -15.42 6.20 12.26
C LYS A 95 -14.96 7.59 11.84
N ARG A 96 -13.72 7.73 11.36
CA ARG A 96 -13.27 8.97 10.75
C ARG A 96 -13.92 9.13 9.36
N LYS A 97 -14.22 10.36 8.98
CA LYS A 97 -14.59 10.66 7.59
C LYS A 97 -13.32 10.60 6.73
N VAL A 98 -13.23 9.58 5.87
CA VAL A 98 -12.06 9.29 5.05
C VAL A 98 -12.34 9.64 3.60
N HIS A 99 -11.40 10.37 3.00
CA HIS A 99 -11.23 10.56 1.57
C HIS A 99 -9.97 9.82 1.14
N LEU A 100 -10.05 8.96 0.12
CA LEU A 100 -8.93 8.22 -0.42
C LEU A 100 -8.71 8.58 -1.89
N SER A 101 -7.54 9.12 -2.21
CA SER A 101 -7.09 9.32 -3.59
C SER A 101 -6.51 8.02 -4.12
N VAL A 102 -7.23 7.39 -5.06
CA VAL A 102 -6.95 6.06 -5.59
C VAL A 102 -6.05 6.15 -6.81
N GLY A 103 -4.88 5.53 -6.71
CA GLY A 103 -3.92 5.36 -7.81
C GLY A 103 -4.04 3.99 -8.48
N SER A 104 -2.99 3.60 -9.22
CA SER A 104 -2.93 2.36 -10.01
C SER A 104 -2.38 1.16 -9.24
N ALA A 105 -2.34 1.19 -7.91
CA ALA A 105 -1.82 0.08 -7.13
C ALA A 105 -2.67 -1.19 -7.32
N PRO A 106 -2.05 -2.36 -7.53
CA PRO A 106 -2.76 -3.58 -7.81
C PRO A 106 -3.43 -4.17 -6.56
N ARG A 107 -4.58 -4.80 -6.73
CA ARG A 107 -5.29 -5.58 -5.71
C ARG A 107 -4.90 -7.05 -5.79
N SER A 108 -4.86 -7.74 -4.66
CA SER A 108 -4.72 -9.20 -4.59
C SER A 108 -5.86 -9.80 -3.78
N PRO A 109 -6.37 -10.99 -4.15
CA PRO A 109 -7.20 -11.76 -3.23
C PRO A 109 -6.40 -12.12 -1.99
N ARG A 110 -7.04 -12.20 -0.84
CA ARG A 110 -6.40 -12.68 0.39
C ARG A 110 -6.58 -14.18 0.56
N MET A 111 -7.81 -14.64 0.49
CA MET A 111 -8.15 -16.05 0.53
C MET A 111 -8.78 -16.44 -0.80
N TYR A 112 -8.34 -17.53 -1.40
CA TYR A 112 -8.93 -18.06 -2.60
C TYR A 112 -8.93 -19.59 -2.57
N ARG A 113 -10.07 -20.21 -2.95
CA ARG A 113 -10.24 -21.68 -2.99
C ARG A 113 -9.70 -22.39 -1.75
N GLY A 114 -10.06 -21.86 -0.58
CA GLY A 114 -9.75 -22.44 0.73
C GLY A 114 -8.33 -22.22 1.26
N ARG A 115 -7.49 -21.40 0.57
CA ARG A 115 -6.11 -21.10 0.99
C ARG A 115 -5.78 -19.62 0.87
N ASP A 116 -4.80 -19.19 1.65
CA ASP A 116 -4.17 -17.90 1.48
C ASP A 116 -3.52 -17.82 0.08
N VAL A 117 -3.68 -16.67 -0.57
CA VAL A 117 -3.10 -16.46 -1.90
C VAL A 117 -1.58 -16.58 -1.89
N VAL A 118 -0.93 -16.20 -0.79
CA VAL A 118 0.52 -16.32 -0.64
C VAL A 118 0.94 -17.80 -0.61
N ASP A 119 0.16 -18.69 0.06
CA ASP A 119 0.41 -20.14 0.04
C ASP A 119 0.22 -20.74 -1.37
N TRP A 120 -0.78 -20.27 -2.13
CA TRP A 120 -0.92 -20.66 -3.54
C TRP A 120 0.27 -20.26 -4.39
N LEU A 121 0.67 -18.99 -4.30
CA LEU A 121 1.79 -18.45 -5.09
C LEU A 121 3.13 -19.11 -4.74
N ASP A 122 3.34 -19.44 -3.47
CA ASP A 122 4.53 -20.19 -3.03
C ASP A 122 4.56 -21.59 -3.65
N ARG A 123 3.46 -22.35 -3.57
CA ARG A 123 3.31 -23.67 -4.19
C ARG A 123 3.46 -23.64 -5.72
N MET A 124 3.10 -22.54 -6.35
CA MET A 124 3.30 -22.29 -7.78
C MET A 124 4.75 -21.95 -8.13
N GLY A 125 5.64 -21.81 -7.14
CA GLY A 125 7.05 -21.43 -7.33
C GLY A 125 7.25 -19.93 -7.59
N TYR A 126 6.22 -19.10 -7.42
CA TYR A 126 6.28 -17.67 -7.73
C TYR A 126 7.40 -16.94 -6.97
N TYR A 127 7.59 -17.27 -5.68
CA TYR A 127 8.62 -16.64 -4.84
C TYR A 127 10.02 -17.23 -5.01
N SER A 128 10.12 -18.38 -5.65
CA SER A 128 11.41 -19.06 -5.92
C SER A 128 12.03 -18.63 -7.25
N MET A 129 11.30 -17.89 -8.08
CA MET A 129 11.80 -17.44 -9.39
C MET A 129 12.82 -16.31 -9.22
N PRO A 130 14.08 -16.50 -9.63
CA PRO A 130 15.08 -15.45 -9.58
C PRO A 130 14.70 -14.26 -10.46
N ILE A 131 15.08 -13.05 -10.03
CA ILE A 131 14.74 -11.83 -10.77
C ILE A 131 15.24 -11.85 -12.23
N GLY A 132 16.36 -12.53 -12.50
CA GLY A 132 16.93 -12.64 -13.85
C GLY A 132 16.16 -13.56 -14.79
N GLU A 133 15.25 -14.39 -14.29
CA GLU A 133 14.40 -15.30 -15.08
C GLU A 133 13.07 -14.67 -15.52
N HIS A 134 12.79 -13.45 -15.06
CA HIS A 134 11.63 -12.70 -15.54
C HIS A 134 11.90 -12.06 -16.91
N ASP A 135 10.91 -12.01 -17.77
CA ASP A 135 11.00 -11.40 -19.11
C ASP A 135 11.41 -9.92 -19.05
N ASP A 136 10.97 -9.19 -18.05
CA ASP A 136 11.34 -7.79 -17.77
C ASP A 136 11.71 -7.58 -16.30
N PRO A 137 12.97 -7.85 -15.92
CA PRO A 137 13.44 -7.68 -14.54
C PRO A 137 13.32 -6.24 -14.00
N LYS A 138 13.44 -5.23 -14.89
CA LYS A 138 13.31 -3.82 -14.48
C LYS A 138 11.87 -3.49 -14.12
N SER A 139 10.90 -3.93 -14.91
CA SER A 139 9.48 -3.78 -14.63
C SER A 139 9.12 -4.46 -13.31
N VAL A 140 9.61 -5.67 -13.06
CA VAL A 140 9.36 -6.40 -11.81
C VAL A 140 9.87 -5.63 -10.59
N ARG A 141 11.07 -5.06 -10.65
CA ARG A 141 11.63 -4.26 -9.55
C ARG A 141 10.85 -2.98 -9.26
N ASN A 142 10.22 -2.41 -10.27
CA ASN A 142 9.48 -1.14 -10.17
C ASN A 142 7.97 -1.33 -9.93
N LYS A 143 7.49 -2.56 -9.84
CA LYS A 143 6.08 -2.84 -9.57
C LYS A 143 5.71 -2.44 -8.15
N THR A 144 4.59 -1.72 -8.03
CA THR A 144 3.96 -1.47 -6.73
C THR A 144 3.44 -2.78 -6.14
N ASN A 145 3.67 -2.98 -4.85
CA ASN A 145 3.13 -4.14 -4.14
C ASN A 145 1.60 -4.11 -4.10
N HIS A 146 1.00 -5.30 -4.14
CA HIS A 146 -0.43 -5.46 -3.95
C HIS A 146 -0.84 -5.02 -2.54
N TYR A 147 -1.99 -4.38 -2.41
CA TYR A 147 -2.50 -4.06 -1.09
C TYR A 147 -3.22 -5.27 -0.47
N LEU A 148 -2.82 -5.61 0.73
CA LEU A 148 -3.31 -6.72 1.54
C LEU A 148 -3.46 -6.28 2.99
N THR A 149 -4.22 -7.02 3.79
CA THR A 149 -4.28 -6.83 5.24
C THR A 149 -4.23 -8.17 5.97
N GLY A 150 -3.67 -8.15 7.18
CA GLY A 150 -3.75 -9.26 8.14
C GLY A 150 -4.94 -9.15 9.10
N ARG A 151 -5.74 -8.07 9.03
CA ARG A 151 -6.91 -7.87 9.91
C ARG A 151 -7.93 -8.99 9.72
N ASP A 152 -8.65 -9.29 10.78
CA ASP A 152 -9.78 -10.24 10.79
C ASP A 152 -9.42 -11.59 10.13
N ASN A 153 -8.25 -12.12 10.47
CA ASN A 153 -7.71 -13.36 9.91
C ASN A 153 -7.46 -13.31 8.39
N GLY A 154 -7.16 -12.14 7.86
CA GLY A 154 -6.82 -11.97 6.45
C GLY A 154 -8.03 -11.75 5.55
N ARG A 155 -8.92 -10.82 5.92
CA ARG A 155 -9.98 -10.35 5.02
C ARG A 155 -9.40 -9.61 3.81
N GLU A 156 -10.19 -9.48 2.77
CA GLU A 156 -9.81 -8.67 1.62
C GLU A 156 -9.95 -7.17 1.87
N ILE A 157 -9.04 -6.39 1.30
CA ILE A 157 -9.24 -4.96 1.10
C ILE A 157 -9.97 -4.79 -0.23
N ASP A 158 -11.24 -4.39 -0.16
CA ASP A 158 -12.07 -4.09 -1.32
C ASP A 158 -12.53 -2.63 -1.27
N LEU A 159 -11.91 -1.78 -2.07
CA LEU A 159 -12.22 -0.35 -2.09
C LEU A 159 -13.66 -0.08 -2.57
N ARG A 160 -14.20 -0.89 -3.49
CA ARG A 160 -15.59 -0.76 -3.93
C ARG A 160 -16.57 -1.05 -2.79
N ARG A 161 -16.27 -2.06 -1.97
CA ARG A 161 -17.04 -2.34 -0.75
C ARG A 161 -16.92 -1.19 0.26
N ARG A 162 -15.72 -0.61 0.43
CA ARG A 162 -15.54 0.57 1.31
C ARG A 162 -16.36 1.77 0.83
N ALA A 163 -16.48 1.97 -0.50
CA ALA A 163 -17.33 3.02 -1.07
C ALA A 163 -18.82 2.83 -0.71
N ILE A 164 -19.36 1.61 -0.84
CA ILE A 164 -20.73 1.29 -0.40
C ILE A 164 -20.92 1.60 1.08
N GLU A 165 -19.92 1.34 1.90
CA GLU A 165 -19.97 1.54 3.36
C GLU A 165 -19.73 3.00 3.76
N GLY A 166 -19.45 3.90 2.82
CA GLY A 166 -19.38 5.35 3.02
C GLY A 166 -17.96 5.96 3.01
N MET A 167 -16.93 5.22 2.62
CA MET A 167 -15.61 5.80 2.34
C MET A 167 -15.67 6.60 1.04
N ASN A 168 -15.16 7.83 1.04
CA ASN A 168 -15.13 8.66 -0.16
C ASN A 168 -13.90 8.32 -1.01
N LEU A 169 -14.12 7.78 -2.20
CA LEU A 169 -13.05 7.49 -3.15
C LEU A 169 -12.95 8.58 -4.21
N HIS A 170 -11.75 8.95 -4.57
CA HIS A 170 -11.43 9.93 -5.60
C HIS A 170 -10.41 9.34 -6.57
N GLY A 171 -10.30 9.89 -7.77
CA GLY A 171 -9.20 9.61 -8.67
C GLY A 171 -7.84 10.10 -8.12
N ARG A 172 -6.81 10.08 -8.93
CA ARG A 172 -5.49 10.61 -8.52
C ARG A 172 -5.58 12.09 -8.21
N LEU A 173 -4.78 12.52 -7.24
CA LEU A 173 -4.54 13.94 -7.00
C LEU A 173 -3.94 14.56 -8.27
N GLU A 174 -4.61 15.59 -8.81
CA GLU A 174 -4.22 16.26 -10.05
C GLU A 174 -3.71 17.67 -9.78
N GLU A 175 -4.50 18.44 -9.03
CA GLU A 175 -4.15 19.81 -8.67
C GLU A 175 -4.48 20.11 -7.21
N LEU A 176 -3.73 21.03 -6.64
CA LEU A 176 -3.91 21.49 -5.28
C LEU A 176 -3.70 22.99 -5.23
N THR A 177 -4.71 23.70 -4.75
CA THR A 177 -4.67 25.13 -4.47
C THR A 177 -4.82 25.38 -2.98
N ILE A 178 -4.73 26.63 -2.55
CA ILE A 178 -4.97 26.99 -1.14
C ILE A 178 -6.41 26.70 -0.68
N ASN A 179 -7.35 26.65 -1.60
CA ASN A 179 -8.76 26.43 -1.27
C ASN A 179 -9.25 25.03 -1.58
N ASP A 180 -8.72 24.40 -2.63
CA ASP A 180 -9.32 23.23 -3.24
C ASP A 180 -8.29 22.20 -3.68
N ILE A 181 -8.70 20.93 -3.60
CA ILE A 181 -8.01 19.76 -4.12
C ILE A 181 -8.81 19.21 -5.28
N GLN A 182 -8.19 19.04 -6.43
CA GLN A 182 -8.82 18.46 -7.62
C GLN A 182 -8.26 17.06 -7.88
N PHE A 183 -9.13 16.16 -8.27
CA PHE A 183 -8.80 14.77 -8.60
C PHE A 183 -9.12 14.48 -10.06
N SER A 184 -8.26 13.71 -10.70
CA SER A 184 -8.44 13.23 -12.07
C SER A 184 -9.69 12.38 -12.21
N ASN A 185 -10.29 12.40 -13.38
CA ASN A 185 -11.42 11.53 -13.73
C ASN A 185 -10.96 10.10 -14.11
N ASP A 186 -10.14 9.48 -13.26
CA ASP A 186 -9.55 8.16 -13.51
C ASP A 186 -9.88 7.10 -12.46
N LEU A 187 -10.81 7.40 -11.53
CA LEU A 187 -11.18 6.49 -10.44
C LEU A 187 -11.65 5.13 -10.97
N SER A 188 -12.62 5.11 -11.90
CA SER A 188 -13.12 3.86 -12.50
C SER A 188 -11.99 3.04 -13.11
N LYS A 189 -11.17 3.69 -13.94
CA LYS A 189 -10.01 3.05 -14.58
C LYS A 189 -9.04 2.45 -13.59
N ASN A 190 -8.78 3.14 -12.47
CA ASN A 190 -7.84 2.66 -11.44
C ASN A 190 -8.42 1.46 -10.67
N LEU A 191 -9.72 1.48 -10.35
CA LEU A 191 -10.41 0.35 -9.73
C LEU A 191 -10.46 -0.87 -10.65
N ASP A 192 -10.82 -0.68 -11.92
CA ASP A 192 -10.87 -1.76 -12.93
C ASP A 192 -9.49 -2.36 -13.17
N GLY A 193 -8.45 -1.53 -13.18
CA GLY A 193 -7.06 -1.98 -13.26
C GLY A 193 -6.65 -2.86 -12.09
N ALA A 194 -7.04 -2.48 -10.87
CA ALA A 194 -6.80 -3.28 -9.66
C ALA A 194 -7.55 -4.61 -9.70
N ASP A 195 -8.83 -4.60 -10.10
CA ASP A 195 -9.65 -5.80 -10.23
C ASP A 195 -9.16 -6.73 -11.35
N SER A 196 -8.63 -6.20 -12.44
CA SER A 196 -8.00 -6.99 -13.50
C SER A 196 -6.81 -7.82 -12.96
N VAL A 197 -5.99 -7.23 -12.09
CA VAL A 197 -4.90 -7.96 -11.43
C VAL A 197 -5.43 -9.02 -10.47
N TYR A 198 -6.44 -8.68 -9.68
CA TYR A 198 -7.13 -9.60 -8.78
C TYR A 198 -7.66 -10.83 -9.53
N CYS A 199 -8.38 -10.62 -10.63
CA CYS A 199 -8.91 -11.71 -11.46
C CYS A 199 -7.79 -12.54 -12.11
N ARG A 200 -6.72 -11.90 -12.59
CA ARG A 200 -5.58 -12.61 -13.19
C ARG A 200 -4.89 -13.54 -12.18
N ILE A 201 -4.71 -13.10 -10.93
CA ILE A 201 -4.14 -13.96 -9.88
C ILE A 201 -5.04 -15.18 -9.63
N ARG A 202 -6.36 -14.98 -9.53
CA ARG A 202 -7.32 -16.08 -9.35
C ARG A 202 -7.29 -17.06 -10.50
N ASN A 203 -7.29 -16.56 -11.73
CA ASN A 203 -7.24 -17.39 -12.94
C ASN A 203 -5.95 -18.23 -12.99
N SER A 204 -4.80 -17.63 -12.67
CA SER A 204 -3.53 -18.39 -12.65
C SER A 204 -3.53 -19.50 -11.58
N ILE A 205 -4.16 -19.26 -10.44
CA ILE A 205 -4.36 -20.30 -9.41
C ILE A 205 -5.30 -21.40 -9.93
N ASP A 206 -6.41 -21.05 -10.59
CA ASP A 206 -7.36 -22.01 -11.15
C ASP A 206 -6.71 -22.89 -12.23
N GLU A 207 -5.92 -22.30 -13.12
CA GLU A 207 -5.16 -23.02 -14.13
C GLU A 207 -4.15 -23.97 -13.49
N TRP A 208 -3.44 -23.53 -12.45
CA TRP A 208 -2.45 -24.36 -11.76
C TRP A 208 -3.11 -25.53 -11.01
N ILE A 209 -4.23 -25.30 -10.33
CA ILE A 209 -5.05 -26.33 -9.66
C ILE A 209 -5.50 -27.38 -10.67
N SER A 210 -6.05 -26.93 -11.81
CA SER A 210 -6.50 -27.83 -12.88
C SER A 210 -5.37 -28.65 -13.48
N LYS A 211 -4.24 -28.00 -13.80
CA LYS A 211 -3.07 -28.66 -14.38
C LYS A 211 -2.46 -29.72 -13.47
N ASN A 212 -2.51 -29.52 -12.16
CA ASN A 212 -1.90 -30.41 -11.16
C ASN A 212 -2.93 -31.35 -10.50
N ASN A 213 -4.20 -31.37 -10.96
CA ASN A 213 -5.28 -32.20 -10.43
C ASN A 213 -5.45 -32.05 -8.91
N ILE A 214 -5.39 -30.82 -8.40
CA ILE A 214 -5.50 -30.53 -6.96
C ILE A 214 -6.96 -30.41 -6.58
N GLU A 215 -7.34 -31.10 -5.51
CA GLU A 215 -8.67 -30.93 -4.92
C GLU A 215 -8.71 -29.59 -4.13
N ALA A 216 -9.64 -28.72 -4.50
CA ALA A 216 -9.84 -27.42 -3.85
C ALA A 216 -11.32 -27.00 -3.96
N PRO A 217 -11.85 -26.21 -3.02
CA PRO A 217 -13.19 -25.66 -3.09
C PRO A 217 -13.43 -24.92 -4.41
N LYS A 218 -14.67 -24.88 -4.87
CA LYS A 218 -15.01 -24.16 -6.12
C LYS A 218 -14.75 -22.65 -5.96
N GLY A 219 -14.13 -22.06 -6.96
CA GLY A 219 -13.93 -20.61 -7.03
C GLY A 219 -15.24 -19.89 -7.38
N GLU A 220 -15.46 -18.72 -6.80
CA GLU A 220 -16.59 -17.85 -7.15
C GLU A 220 -16.22 -16.94 -8.32
N ILE A 221 -17.21 -16.56 -9.14
CA ILE A 221 -17.02 -15.56 -10.17
C ILE A 221 -16.96 -14.18 -9.50
N TYR A 222 -15.94 -13.39 -9.81
CA TYR A 222 -15.84 -12.02 -9.31
C TYR A 222 -16.74 -11.11 -10.14
N THR A 223 -17.52 -10.28 -9.45
CA THR A 223 -18.28 -9.18 -10.03
C THR A 223 -18.07 -7.95 -9.16
N PRO A 224 -17.71 -6.78 -9.75
CA PRO A 224 -17.61 -5.54 -9.02
C PRO A 224 -18.93 -5.22 -8.29
N CYS A 225 -18.84 -4.91 -6.99
CA CYS A 225 -20.03 -4.66 -6.18
C CYS A 225 -20.48 -3.19 -6.21
N TRP A 226 -19.69 -2.29 -6.79
CA TRP A 226 -19.94 -0.85 -6.90
C TRP A 226 -19.17 -0.24 -8.07
N GLU A 227 -19.79 0.75 -8.71
CA GLU A 227 -19.17 1.55 -9.76
C GLU A 227 -19.28 3.05 -9.41
N PRO A 228 -18.24 3.85 -9.70
CA PRO A 228 -18.33 5.29 -9.54
C PRO A 228 -19.43 5.88 -10.41
N THR A 229 -20.29 6.70 -9.82
CA THR A 229 -21.31 7.49 -10.56
C THR A 229 -20.66 8.70 -11.24
N GLU A 230 -21.37 9.36 -12.17
CA GLU A 230 -20.87 10.57 -12.82
C GLU A 230 -20.52 11.68 -11.81
N ASP A 231 -21.25 11.76 -10.71
CA ASP A 231 -21.04 12.76 -9.64
C ASP A 231 -19.71 12.55 -8.88
N VAL A 232 -19.11 11.37 -8.98
CA VAL A 232 -17.82 11.03 -8.36
C VAL A 232 -16.65 11.26 -9.32
N LYS A 233 -16.93 11.38 -10.62
CA LYS A 233 -15.92 11.67 -11.64
C LYS A 233 -15.49 13.12 -11.56
N GLY A 234 -14.18 13.35 -11.44
CA GLY A 234 -13.61 14.70 -11.39
C GLY A 234 -14.00 15.46 -10.12
N THR A 235 -14.06 14.81 -8.97
CA THR A 235 -14.44 15.44 -7.71
C THR A 235 -13.43 16.47 -7.23
N GLN A 236 -13.95 17.57 -6.70
CA GLN A 236 -13.22 18.61 -5.99
C GLN A 236 -13.49 18.49 -4.49
N LEU A 237 -12.45 18.68 -3.68
CA LEU A 237 -12.55 18.69 -2.22
C LEU A 237 -12.02 20.02 -1.68
N GLU A 238 -12.86 20.75 -0.95
CA GLU A 238 -12.45 22.01 -0.33
C GLU A 238 -11.47 21.76 0.82
N CYS A 239 -10.32 22.43 0.82
CA CYS A 239 -9.30 22.31 1.86
C CYS A 239 -9.85 22.62 3.25
N LYS A 240 -10.75 23.59 3.40
CA LYS A 240 -11.38 23.94 4.70
C LYS A 240 -12.13 22.79 5.37
N ASN A 241 -12.50 21.76 4.61
CA ASN A 241 -13.21 20.59 5.09
C ASN A 241 -12.26 19.47 5.54
N LEU A 242 -10.93 19.71 5.55
CA LEU A 242 -9.94 18.72 5.95
C LEU A 242 -9.22 19.12 7.23
N ALA A 243 -8.97 18.15 8.09
CA ALA A 243 -8.11 18.30 9.26
C ALA A 243 -6.69 17.75 8.98
N VAL A 244 -6.58 16.69 8.19
CA VAL A 244 -5.32 15.95 7.96
C VAL A 244 -5.19 15.52 6.51
N VAL A 245 -3.97 15.57 5.99
CA VAL A 245 -3.56 14.88 4.75
C VAL A 245 -2.43 13.91 5.09
N ILE A 246 -2.59 12.65 4.67
CA ILE A 246 -1.60 11.58 4.85
C ILE A 246 -1.04 11.20 3.48
N TRP A 247 0.27 11.40 3.31
CA TRP A 247 0.96 11.10 2.07
C TRP A 247 1.45 9.66 2.06
N CYS A 248 0.89 8.85 1.16
CA CYS A 248 1.20 7.43 0.94
C CYS A 248 1.73 7.19 -0.49
N THR A 249 2.54 8.12 -0.99
CA THR A 249 3.09 8.16 -2.36
C THR A 249 4.52 7.62 -2.42
#